data_67f1ab446c497494301f8ab06b643bfd
#
_entry.id   67f1ab446c497494301f8ab06b643bfd
#
_cell.length_a   1.000
_cell.length_b   1.000
_cell.length_c   1.000
_cell.angle_alpha   90.00
_cell.angle_beta   90.00
_cell.angle_gamma   90.00
#
_symmetry.space_group_name_H-M   'P 1'
#
loop_
_entity.id
_entity.type
_entity.pdbx_description
1 polymer ?
#
loop_
_entity_poly.entity_id
_entity_poly.type
_entity_poly.pdbx_seq_one_letter_code
_entity_poly.pdbx_strand_id
1 'polypeptide(L)'
;MRCPIAIARTIGGAVASSSRRTRVAMSCVLLCLIVLLLPSPYVVEAPGPTQDVLGTSGGDPVIAITGAKTAKRVGGGKLLLVTVNAAGTPQFPVMTAWALVSWLNPQRTVTPSEAVFPVGQSSKQYAERSSREMTGSQKAASRTALDYLSGLGVDTRGVKVAMHVDDIGGPSAGMMYALGVIDELTPGDATGGAAIAGTGTIDAKGKVGAIGGIRLKMLGAKRDGATWFLAPEVNCAEVVGHVPQGLRDVRVSTLDDAYRAVLAIGKGQTASLPHCTIPRT
;
A
#
# COMPACT_ATOMS: atom_id res chain seq x y z
N MET A 1 10.58 -32.42 39.46
CA MET A 1 10.51 -30.94 39.38
C MET A 1 11.69 -30.34 40.10
N ARG A 2 12.74 -29.91 39.39
CA ARG A 2 13.92 -29.27 40.01
C ARG A 2 13.62 -27.77 40.17
N CYS A 3 13.78 -27.31 41.44
CA CYS A 3 13.34 -26.00 41.91
C CYS A 3 14.07 -24.85 41.21
N PRO A 4 13.37 -23.81 40.67
CA PRO A 4 13.98 -22.68 39.97
C PRO A 4 14.92 -21.84 40.86
N ILE A 5 14.84 -21.96 42.18
CA ILE A 5 15.66 -21.27 43.16
C ILE A 5 17.15 -21.72 43.11
N ALA A 6 17.43 -22.98 42.72
CA ALA A 6 18.80 -23.50 42.65
C ALA A 6 19.58 -22.88 41.48
N ILE A 7 18.92 -22.61 40.34
CA ILE A 7 19.54 -21.99 39.13
C ILE A 7 19.93 -20.54 39.41
N ALA A 8 19.07 -19.78 40.09
CA ALA A 8 19.35 -18.38 40.43
C ALA A 8 20.54 -18.22 41.38
N ARG A 9 20.73 -19.16 42.35
CA ARG A 9 21.89 -19.15 43.24
C ARG A 9 23.21 -19.48 42.54
N THR A 10 23.19 -20.39 41.58
CA THR A 10 24.40 -20.78 40.83
C THR A 10 24.89 -19.65 39.91
N ILE A 11 23.97 -18.92 39.26
CA ILE A 11 24.31 -17.76 38.43
C ILE A 11 24.83 -16.60 39.29
N GLY A 12 24.20 -16.32 40.43
CA GLY A 12 24.63 -15.27 41.36
C GLY A 12 26.03 -15.49 41.91
N GLY A 13 26.40 -16.74 42.25
CA GLY A 13 27.74 -17.12 42.75
C GLY A 13 28.84 -16.96 41.66
N ALA A 14 28.55 -17.34 40.44
CA ALA A 14 29.50 -17.21 39.33
C ALA A 14 29.78 -15.73 38.95
N VAL A 15 28.80 -14.86 39.10
CA VAL A 15 28.95 -13.40 38.85
C VAL A 15 29.78 -12.75 39.96
N ALA A 16 29.60 -13.13 41.21
CA ALA A 16 30.33 -12.57 42.36
C ALA A 16 31.83 -12.88 42.34
N SER A 17 32.25 -14.04 41.81
CA SER A 17 33.66 -14.46 41.72
C SER A 17 34.37 -13.94 40.45
N SER A 18 33.66 -13.28 39.54
CA SER A 18 34.21 -12.83 38.27
C SER A 18 35.05 -11.52 38.42
N SER A 19 36.01 -11.32 37.50
CA SER A 19 36.82 -10.11 37.50
C SER A 19 35.94 -8.87 37.29
N ARG A 20 36.42 -7.68 37.72
CA ARG A 20 35.70 -6.41 37.49
C ARG A 20 35.37 -6.19 36.00
N ARG A 21 36.29 -6.55 35.08
CA ARG A 21 36.11 -6.46 33.65
C ARG A 21 34.95 -7.34 33.15
N THR A 22 34.90 -8.59 33.63
CA THR A 22 33.82 -9.54 33.29
C THR A 22 32.46 -9.05 33.79
N ARG A 23 32.38 -8.51 35.01
CA ARG A 23 31.13 -7.93 35.54
C ARG A 23 30.65 -6.75 34.75
N VAL A 24 31.54 -5.83 34.37
CA VAL A 24 31.22 -4.69 33.54
C VAL A 24 30.71 -5.15 32.14
N ALA A 25 31.42 -6.10 31.50
CA ALA A 25 31.02 -6.65 30.24
C ALA A 25 29.62 -7.31 30.31
N MET A 26 29.35 -8.11 31.34
CA MET A 26 28.03 -8.73 31.56
C MET A 26 26.94 -7.68 31.78
N SER A 27 27.22 -6.61 32.55
CA SER A 27 26.27 -5.51 32.76
C SER A 27 25.97 -4.77 31.45
N CYS A 28 26.99 -4.52 30.63
CA CYS A 28 26.78 -3.91 29.30
C CYS A 28 25.92 -4.79 28.38
N VAL A 29 26.21 -6.09 28.34
CA VAL A 29 25.39 -7.04 27.56
C VAL A 29 23.95 -7.07 28.05
N LEU A 30 23.75 -7.10 29.36
CA LEU A 30 22.41 -7.09 29.96
C LEU A 30 21.66 -5.78 29.60
N LEU A 31 22.31 -4.64 29.72
CA LEU A 31 21.75 -3.35 29.34
C LEU A 31 21.38 -3.31 27.85
N CYS A 32 22.26 -3.80 26.96
CA CYS A 32 21.96 -3.91 25.55
C CYS A 32 20.71 -4.79 25.29
N LEU A 33 20.61 -5.94 25.96
CA LEU A 33 19.44 -6.81 25.85
C LEU A 33 18.17 -6.12 26.35
N ILE A 34 18.25 -5.38 27.46
CA ILE A 34 17.10 -4.60 27.94
C ILE A 34 16.69 -3.55 26.90
N VAL A 35 17.63 -2.78 26.36
CA VAL A 35 17.33 -1.76 25.34
C VAL A 35 16.69 -2.38 24.11
N LEU A 36 17.12 -3.55 23.66
CA LEU A 36 16.56 -4.26 22.53
C LEU A 36 15.10 -4.71 22.75
N LEU A 37 14.72 -4.94 23.99
CA LEU A 37 13.35 -5.32 24.38
C LEU A 37 12.43 -4.11 24.62
N LEU A 38 12.98 -2.90 24.75
CA LEU A 38 12.16 -1.71 24.96
C LEU A 38 11.31 -1.40 23.73
N PRO A 39 10.14 -0.75 23.95
CA PRO A 39 9.33 -0.21 22.88
C PRO A 39 10.13 0.77 22.01
N SER A 40 10.01 0.66 20.70
CA SER A 40 10.68 1.54 19.73
C SER A 40 9.76 2.71 19.35
N PRO A 41 10.29 3.92 19.19
CA PRO A 41 9.55 5.06 18.65
C PRO A 41 9.43 5.05 17.12
N TYR A 42 9.60 3.89 16.50
CA TYR A 42 9.55 3.72 15.06
C TYR A 42 8.39 2.84 14.63
N VAL A 43 7.83 3.18 13.46
CA VAL A 43 6.89 2.35 12.70
C VAL A 43 7.69 1.55 11.68
N VAL A 44 7.37 0.29 11.56
CA VAL A 44 7.93 -0.60 10.53
C VAL A 44 6.85 -0.81 9.47
N GLU A 45 7.13 -0.35 8.27
CA GLU A 45 6.26 -0.51 7.12
C GLU A 45 6.77 -1.64 6.22
N ALA A 46 5.83 -2.41 5.66
CA ALA A 46 6.09 -3.53 4.76
C ALA A 46 5.07 -3.54 3.62
N PRO A 47 5.36 -4.24 2.49
CA PRO A 47 4.38 -4.43 1.44
C PRO A 47 3.09 -5.03 1.98
N GLY A 48 1.98 -4.32 1.84
CA GLY A 48 0.66 -4.78 2.22
C GLY A 48 0.05 -5.71 1.17
N PRO A 49 -1.14 -6.27 1.43
CA PRO A 49 -1.88 -7.04 0.43
C PRO A 49 -2.33 -6.16 -0.74
N THR A 50 -2.53 -6.78 -1.89
CA THR A 50 -3.23 -6.16 -3.00
C THR A 50 -4.69 -6.62 -3.03
N GLN A 51 -5.57 -5.80 -3.60
CA GLN A 51 -6.96 -6.18 -3.82
C GLN A 51 -7.32 -5.91 -5.28
N ASP A 52 -7.90 -6.90 -5.94
CA ASP A 52 -8.45 -6.71 -7.29
C ASP A 52 -9.76 -5.91 -7.19
N VAL A 53 -9.78 -4.70 -7.74
CA VAL A 53 -10.98 -3.85 -7.71
C VAL A 53 -12.12 -4.39 -8.59
N LEU A 54 -11.80 -5.30 -9.50
CA LEU A 54 -12.73 -5.98 -10.38
C LEU A 54 -13.17 -7.35 -9.82
N GLY A 55 -12.65 -7.71 -8.65
CA GLY A 55 -12.94 -8.96 -7.95
C GLY A 55 -13.91 -8.78 -6.79
N THR A 56 -13.74 -9.65 -5.79
CA THR A 56 -14.56 -9.66 -4.58
C THR A 56 -13.69 -9.45 -3.33
N SER A 57 -14.28 -8.89 -2.27
CA SER A 57 -13.70 -8.79 -0.93
C SER A 57 -14.74 -9.33 0.07
N GLY A 58 -14.34 -10.25 0.93
CA GLY A 58 -15.28 -10.89 1.88
C GLY A 58 -16.46 -11.65 1.25
N GLY A 59 -16.41 -11.93 -0.05
CA GLY A 59 -17.50 -12.55 -0.81
C GLY A 59 -18.38 -11.56 -1.60
N ASP A 60 -18.29 -10.26 -1.32
CA ASP A 60 -19.02 -9.23 -2.02
C ASP A 60 -18.17 -8.58 -3.13
N PRO A 61 -18.78 -8.11 -4.24
CA PRO A 61 -18.05 -7.35 -5.26
C PRO A 61 -17.37 -6.11 -4.67
N VAL A 62 -16.10 -5.88 -5.01
CA VAL A 62 -15.40 -4.64 -4.60
C VAL A 62 -16.08 -3.42 -5.18
N ILE A 63 -16.57 -3.50 -6.41
CA ILE A 63 -17.36 -2.45 -7.07
C ILE A 63 -18.71 -3.04 -7.44
N ALA A 64 -19.77 -2.56 -6.80
CA ALA A 64 -21.15 -2.91 -7.11
C ALA A 64 -21.84 -1.76 -7.83
N ILE A 65 -22.34 -2.02 -9.03
CA ILE A 65 -23.00 -1.02 -9.87
C ILE A 65 -24.48 -1.36 -10.01
N THR A 66 -25.34 -0.36 -9.84
CA THR A 66 -26.79 -0.46 -10.09
C THR A 66 -27.22 0.67 -11.01
N GLY A 67 -28.32 0.47 -11.75
CA GLY A 67 -28.84 1.47 -12.70
C GLY A 67 -28.21 1.43 -14.09
N ALA A 68 -27.23 0.54 -14.33
CA ALA A 68 -26.66 0.26 -15.64
C ALA A 68 -26.38 -1.24 -15.81
N LYS A 69 -26.20 -1.68 -17.06
CA LYS A 69 -25.67 -3.01 -17.34
C LYS A 69 -24.16 -2.99 -17.19
N THR A 70 -23.63 -3.84 -16.34
CA THR A 70 -22.19 -4.07 -16.24
C THR A 70 -21.68 -4.92 -17.39
N ALA A 71 -20.47 -4.68 -17.82
CA ALA A 71 -19.82 -5.46 -18.86
C ALA A 71 -19.55 -6.89 -18.34
N LYS A 72 -19.83 -7.90 -19.16
CA LYS A 72 -19.37 -9.25 -18.88
C LYS A 72 -17.88 -9.33 -19.19
N ARG A 73 -17.08 -9.52 -18.18
CA ARG A 73 -15.63 -9.72 -18.35
C ARG A 73 -15.37 -11.09 -18.98
N VAL A 74 -14.62 -11.11 -20.06
CA VAL A 74 -14.27 -12.35 -20.80
C VAL A 74 -12.83 -12.76 -20.53
N GLY A 75 -12.05 -11.97 -19.80
CA GLY A 75 -10.63 -12.22 -19.51
C GLY A 75 -10.34 -12.38 -18.02
N GLY A 76 -9.19 -12.96 -17.71
CA GLY A 76 -8.65 -13.12 -16.34
C GLY A 76 -7.80 -11.93 -15.87
N GLY A 77 -7.89 -10.78 -16.53
CA GLY A 77 -7.10 -9.60 -16.17
C GLY A 77 -7.53 -8.98 -14.85
N LYS A 78 -6.61 -8.25 -14.21
CA LYS A 78 -6.80 -7.69 -12.87
C LYS A 78 -6.41 -6.22 -12.82
N LEU A 79 -7.16 -5.44 -12.05
CA LEU A 79 -6.79 -4.09 -11.64
C LEU A 79 -6.53 -4.11 -10.12
N LEU A 80 -5.24 -4.14 -9.75
CA LEU A 80 -4.83 -4.33 -8.36
C LEU A 80 -4.58 -2.98 -7.70
N LEU A 81 -5.40 -2.60 -6.72
CA LEU A 81 -5.00 -1.59 -5.74
C LEU A 81 -3.94 -2.19 -4.80
N VAL A 82 -3.09 -1.35 -4.26
CA VAL A 82 -1.94 -1.75 -3.45
C VAL A 82 -1.93 -1.03 -2.11
N THR A 83 -1.48 -1.72 -1.08
CA THR A 83 -1.46 -1.20 0.29
C THR A 83 -0.07 -1.29 0.92
N VAL A 84 0.08 -0.67 2.09
CA VAL A 84 1.24 -0.77 2.97
C VAL A 84 0.75 -1.21 4.34
N ASN A 85 1.38 -2.23 4.90
CA ASN A 85 1.17 -2.63 6.28
C ASN A 85 2.11 -1.84 7.18
N ALA A 86 1.59 -1.19 8.21
CA ALA A 86 2.34 -0.48 9.22
C ALA A 86 2.19 -1.17 10.58
N ALA A 87 3.30 -1.49 11.22
CA ALA A 87 3.36 -2.03 12.58
C ALA A 87 4.14 -1.07 13.49
N GLY A 88 3.74 -0.95 14.75
CA GLY A 88 4.33 0.02 15.68
C GLY A 88 3.44 1.24 15.90
N THR A 89 2.13 1.00 16.08
CA THR A 89 1.21 2.07 16.49
C THR A 89 1.56 2.59 17.88
N PRO A 90 1.18 3.82 18.26
CA PRO A 90 1.46 4.37 19.58
C PRO A 90 0.99 3.49 20.75
N GLN A 91 -0.11 2.71 20.60
CA GLN A 91 -0.60 1.79 21.61
C GLN A 91 0.07 0.40 21.57
N PHE A 92 0.58 -0.01 20.42
CA PHE A 92 1.24 -1.31 20.22
C PHE A 92 2.60 -1.09 19.53
N PRO A 93 3.57 -0.49 20.22
CA PRO A 93 4.88 -0.24 19.66
C PRO A 93 5.62 -1.55 19.38
N VAL A 94 6.45 -1.54 18.38
CA VAL A 94 7.36 -2.67 18.10
C VAL A 94 8.57 -2.63 19.02
N MET A 95 9.18 -3.78 19.28
CA MET A 95 10.44 -3.83 20.04
C MET A 95 11.58 -3.22 19.22
N THR A 96 12.53 -2.57 19.92
CA THR A 96 13.73 -1.97 19.29
C THR A 96 14.52 -2.99 18.47
N ALA A 97 14.68 -4.21 18.97
CA ALA A 97 15.35 -5.28 18.22
C ALA A 97 14.70 -5.54 16.85
N TRP A 98 13.36 -5.56 16.81
CA TRP A 98 12.65 -5.81 15.56
C TRP A 98 12.73 -4.61 14.59
N ALA A 99 12.69 -3.39 15.09
CA ALA A 99 12.91 -2.19 14.28
C ALA A 99 14.32 -2.20 13.67
N LEU A 100 15.36 -2.54 14.44
CA LEU A 100 16.74 -2.65 13.95
C LEU A 100 16.91 -3.74 12.87
N VAL A 101 16.36 -4.93 13.10
CA VAL A 101 16.39 -6.01 12.10
C VAL A 101 15.61 -5.62 10.86
N SER A 102 14.50 -4.92 11.02
CA SER A 102 13.70 -4.43 9.90
C SER A 102 14.42 -3.38 9.07
N TRP A 103 15.25 -2.54 9.70
CA TRP A 103 16.05 -1.54 9.01
C TRP A 103 17.10 -2.16 8.06
N LEU A 104 17.57 -3.36 8.36
CA LEU A 104 18.49 -4.11 7.48
C LEU A 104 17.78 -4.83 6.33
N ASN A 105 16.44 -4.84 6.32
CA ASN A 105 15.66 -5.51 5.30
C ASN A 105 15.23 -4.53 4.19
N PRO A 106 15.71 -4.68 2.94
CA PRO A 106 15.38 -3.77 1.83
C PRO A 106 13.88 -3.77 1.44
N GLN A 107 13.12 -4.77 1.91
CA GLN A 107 11.67 -4.85 1.69
C GLN A 107 10.85 -4.18 2.81
N ARG A 108 11.51 -3.46 3.71
CA ARG A 108 10.85 -2.75 4.82
C ARG A 108 11.32 -1.30 4.86
N THR A 109 10.50 -0.45 5.43
CA THR A 109 10.85 0.94 5.76
C THR A 109 10.66 1.13 7.26
N VAL A 110 11.62 1.75 7.91
CA VAL A 110 11.54 2.11 9.33
C VAL A 110 11.48 3.64 9.41
N THR A 111 10.35 4.15 9.89
CA THR A 111 10.04 5.58 9.90
C THR A 111 9.74 6.01 11.33
N PRO A 112 10.16 7.21 11.78
CA PRO A 112 9.73 7.74 13.08
C PRO A 112 8.21 7.75 13.20
N SER A 113 7.69 7.36 14.37
CA SER A 113 6.24 7.23 14.59
C SER A 113 5.48 8.53 14.35
N GLU A 114 6.09 9.68 14.62
CA GLU A 114 5.49 11.00 14.42
C GLU A 114 5.26 11.35 12.94
N ALA A 115 6.01 10.73 12.03
CA ALA A 115 5.83 10.93 10.60
C ALA A 115 4.59 10.19 10.06
N VAL A 116 4.16 9.12 10.74
CA VAL A 116 2.98 8.32 10.36
C VAL A 116 1.78 8.70 11.25
N PHE A 117 2.01 8.84 12.54
CA PHE A 117 1.00 9.19 13.55
C PHE A 117 1.31 10.57 14.13
N PRO A 118 0.58 11.62 13.74
CA PRO A 118 0.77 12.95 14.31
C PRO A 118 0.71 12.95 15.84
N VAL A 119 1.57 13.73 16.48
CA VAL A 119 1.66 13.82 17.94
C VAL A 119 0.28 14.15 18.54
N GLY A 120 -0.12 13.39 19.56
CA GLY A 120 -1.40 13.54 20.24
C GLY A 120 -2.58 12.83 19.57
N GLN A 121 -2.39 12.16 18.42
CA GLN A 121 -3.43 11.37 17.78
C GLN A 121 -3.40 9.92 18.29
N SER A 122 -4.55 9.44 18.78
CA SER A 122 -4.69 8.02 19.16
C SER A 122 -4.83 7.13 17.92
N SER A 123 -4.52 5.82 18.05
CA SER A 123 -4.74 4.86 16.96
C SER A 123 -6.19 4.79 16.50
N LYS A 124 -7.16 4.99 17.42
CA LYS A 124 -8.59 5.08 17.09
C LYS A 124 -8.88 6.27 16.19
N GLN A 125 -8.40 7.46 16.55
CA GLN A 125 -8.56 8.67 15.75
C GLN A 125 -7.90 8.54 14.38
N TYR A 126 -6.72 7.89 14.32
CA TYR A 126 -6.06 7.58 13.06
C TYR A 126 -6.89 6.64 12.18
N ALA A 127 -7.41 5.54 12.74
CA ALA A 127 -8.26 4.60 12.03
C ALA A 127 -9.55 5.27 11.50
N GLU A 128 -10.21 6.08 12.32
CA GLU A 128 -11.40 6.83 11.92
C GLU A 128 -11.11 7.85 10.81
N ARG A 129 -9.96 8.54 10.88
CA ARG A 129 -9.51 9.44 9.84
C ARG A 129 -9.24 8.67 8.54
N SER A 130 -8.48 7.59 8.62
CA SER A 130 -8.13 6.73 7.47
C SER A 130 -9.38 6.17 6.79
N SER A 131 -10.39 5.75 7.56
CA SER A 131 -11.69 5.29 7.05
C SER A 131 -12.48 6.41 6.36
N ARG A 132 -12.50 7.63 6.93
CA ARG A 132 -13.14 8.80 6.28
C ARG A 132 -12.43 9.16 4.97
N GLU A 133 -11.10 9.15 4.95
CA GLU A 133 -10.31 9.42 3.76
C GLU A 133 -10.57 8.36 2.66
N MET A 134 -10.68 7.09 3.02
CA MET A 134 -11.07 6.02 2.10
C MET A 134 -12.48 6.26 1.52
N THR A 135 -13.47 6.52 2.37
CA THR A 135 -14.84 6.78 1.92
C THR A 135 -14.91 8.00 1.01
N GLY A 136 -14.14 9.05 1.33
CA GLY A 136 -14.00 10.25 0.49
C GLY A 136 -13.39 9.91 -0.87
N SER A 137 -12.34 9.09 -0.88
CA SER A 137 -11.66 8.62 -2.10
C SER A 137 -12.59 7.79 -2.99
N GLN A 138 -13.37 6.87 -2.41
CA GLN A 138 -14.35 6.05 -3.14
C GLN A 138 -15.45 6.92 -3.79
N LYS A 139 -15.96 7.91 -3.06
CA LYS A 139 -16.95 8.86 -3.61
C LYS A 139 -16.36 9.72 -4.72
N ALA A 140 -15.13 10.23 -4.55
CA ALA A 140 -14.45 11.00 -5.58
C ALA A 140 -14.20 10.13 -6.82
N ALA A 141 -13.68 8.91 -6.65
CA ALA A 141 -13.45 7.96 -7.73
C ALA A 141 -14.71 7.64 -8.53
N SER A 142 -15.82 7.33 -7.83
CA SER A 142 -17.12 7.06 -8.47
C SER A 142 -17.59 8.23 -9.31
N ARG A 143 -17.59 9.45 -8.73
CA ARG A 143 -18.02 10.65 -9.45
C ARG A 143 -17.14 10.93 -10.67
N THR A 144 -15.83 10.95 -10.47
CA THR A 144 -14.88 11.26 -11.54
C THR A 144 -14.93 10.23 -12.67
N ALA A 145 -15.13 8.94 -12.36
CA ALA A 145 -15.30 7.89 -13.36
C ALA A 145 -16.60 8.07 -14.17
N LEU A 146 -17.72 8.39 -13.50
CA LEU A 146 -19.01 8.62 -14.19
C LEU A 146 -18.96 9.88 -15.05
N ASP A 147 -18.35 10.95 -14.55
CA ASP A 147 -18.17 12.20 -15.33
C ASP A 147 -17.28 11.96 -16.56
N TYR A 148 -16.20 11.19 -16.42
CA TYR A 148 -15.31 10.78 -17.50
C TYR A 148 -16.06 9.98 -18.57
N LEU A 149 -16.83 8.97 -18.17
CA LEU A 149 -17.64 8.14 -19.06
C LEU A 149 -18.72 8.96 -19.78
N SER A 150 -19.37 9.89 -19.09
CA SER A 150 -20.34 10.80 -19.68
C SER A 150 -19.67 11.67 -20.76
N GLY A 151 -18.45 12.14 -20.54
CA GLY A 151 -17.63 12.86 -21.53
C GLY A 151 -17.30 12.01 -22.77
N LEU A 152 -17.27 10.69 -22.64
CA LEU A 152 -17.11 9.73 -23.76
C LEU A 152 -18.43 9.33 -24.42
N GLY A 153 -19.56 9.91 -24.00
CA GLY A 153 -20.88 9.63 -24.56
C GLY A 153 -21.59 8.40 -23.95
N VAL A 154 -21.08 7.84 -22.88
CA VAL A 154 -21.76 6.75 -22.13
C VAL A 154 -22.86 7.36 -21.27
N ASP A 155 -24.08 6.79 -21.31
CA ASP A 155 -25.17 7.24 -20.43
C ASP A 155 -24.95 6.79 -19.00
N THR A 156 -24.62 7.74 -18.13
CA THR A 156 -24.37 7.49 -16.70
C THR A 156 -25.53 7.93 -15.81
N ARG A 157 -26.67 8.33 -16.36
CA ARG A 157 -27.85 8.81 -15.60
C ARG A 157 -28.45 7.69 -14.77
N GLY A 158 -28.64 7.94 -13.48
CA GLY A 158 -29.21 6.96 -12.57
C GLY A 158 -28.25 5.83 -12.15
N VAL A 159 -27.01 5.84 -12.62
CA VAL A 159 -25.98 4.89 -12.21
C VAL A 159 -25.56 5.20 -10.77
N LYS A 160 -25.59 4.16 -9.93
CA LYS A 160 -25.09 4.22 -8.56
C LYS A 160 -23.96 3.23 -8.41
N VAL A 161 -22.87 3.67 -7.79
CA VAL A 161 -21.68 2.87 -7.52
C VAL A 161 -21.52 2.75 -6.02
N ALA A 162 -21.46 1.52 -5.52
CA ALA A 162 -21.06 1.20 -4.15
C ALA A 162 -19.71 0.47 -4.19
N MET A 163 -18.84 0.77 -3.24
CA MET A 163 -17.51 0.15 -3.13
C MET A 163 -17.35 -0.46 -1.75
N HIS A 164 -16.87 -1.69 -1.71
CA HIS A 164 -16.62 -2.43 -0.48
C HIS A 164 -15.23 -3.05 -0.52
N VAL A 165 -14.40 -2.72 0.47
CA VAL A 165 -13.11 -3.38 0.71
C VAL A 165 -12.89 -3.43 2.21
N ASP A 166 -12.59 -4.64 2.70
CA ASP A 166 -12.30 -4.86 4.11
C ASP A 166 -10.89 -4.38 4.48
N ASP A 167 -10.74 -3.83 5.68
CA ASP A 167 -9.48 -3.54 6.35
C ASP A 167 -8.46 -2.68 5.56
N ILE A 168 -8.92 -1.93 4.57
CA ILE A 168 -8.09 -0.99 3.81
C ILE A 168 -8.50 0.45 4.14
N GLY A 169 -7.52 1.30 4.43
CA GLY A 169 -7.72 2.71 4.72
C GLY A 169 -6.89 3.64 3.84
N GLY A 170 -7.24 4.94 3.89
CA GLY A 170 -6.52 5.99 3.18
C GLY A 170 -6.97 6.22 1.74
N PRO A 171 -6.63 7.39 1.16
CA PRO A 171 -7.19 7.85 -0.12
C PRO A 171 -6.43 7.33 -1.35
N SER A 172 -5.37 6.54 -1.19
CA SER A 172 -4.39 6.21 -2.23
C SER A 172 -4.87 5.22 -3.30
N ALA A 173 -6.08 4.67 -3.16
CA ALA A 173 -6.68 3.73 -4.11
C ALA A 173 -7.64 4.40 -5.11
N GLY A 174 -7.87 5.72 -5.00
CA GLY A 174 -8.88 6.45 -5.77
C GLY A 174 -8.78 6.26 -7.29
N MET A 175 -7.57 6.33 -7.83
CA MET A 175 -7.35 6.09 -9.26
C MET A 175 -7.76 4.66 -9.67
N MET A 176 -7.40 3.64 -8.89
CA MET A 176 -7.72 2.26 -9.22
C MET A 176 -9.22 1.99 -9.11
N TYR A 177 -9.90 2.58 -8.13
CA TYR A 177 -11.37 2.52 -8.05
C TYR A 177 -12.04 3.17 -9.26
N ALA A 178 -11.55 4.35 -9.70
CA ALA A 178 -12.09 5.02 -10.88
C ALA A 178 -11.90 4.17 -12.14
N LEU A 179 -10.72 3.57 -12.33
CA LEU A 179 -10.46 2.65 -13.45
C LEU A 179 -11.37 1.42 -13.40
N GLY A 180 -11.60 0.86 -12.22
CA GLY A 180 -12.52 -0.28 -12.04
C GLY A 180 -13.95 0.06 -12.42
N VAL A 181 -14.47 1.25 -12.04
CA VAL A 181 -15.81 1.71 -12.44
C VAL A 181 -15.90 1.88 -13.96
N ILE A 182 -14.83 2.42 -14.58
CA ILE A 182 -14.81 2.57 -16.04
C ILE A 182 -14.83 1.20 -16.72
N ASP A 183 -14.01 0.25 -16.27
CA ASP A 183 -13.95 -1.12 -16.82
C ASP A 183 -15.30 -1.84 -16.71
N GLU A 184 -15.98 -1.74 -15.57
CA GLU A 184 -17.29 -2.35 -15.32
C GLU A 184 -18.41 -1.76 -16.21
N LEU A 185 -18.30 -0.49 -16.63
CA LEU A 185 -19.31 0.22 -17.42
C LEU A 185 -18.97 0.29 -18.92
N THR A 186 -17.78 -0.14 -19.32
CA THR A 186 -17.37 -0.18 -20.73
C THR A 186 -17.33 -1.62 -21.26
N PRO A 187 -17.87 -1.87 -22.47
CA PRO A 187 -17.82 -3.19 -23.06
C PRO A 187 -16.40 -3.66 -23.34
N GLY A 188 -16.10 -4.92 -23.04
CA GLY A 188 -14.82 -5.54 -23.32
C GLY A 188 -13.99 -5.79 -22.04
N ASP A 189 -12.73 -6.17 -22.24
CA ASP A 189 -11.70 -6.34 -21.20
C ASP A 189 -10.60 -5.32 -21.46
N ALA A 190 -10.62 -4.21 -20.73
CA ALA A 190 -9.62 -3.15 -20.91
C ALA A 190 -8.21 -3.64 -20.57
N THR A 191 -8.09 -4.63 -19.67
CA THR A 191 -6.81 -5.18 -19.23
C THR A 191 -6.20 -6.19 -20.22
N GLY A 192 -7.00 -6.78 -21.13
CA GLY A 192 -6.57 -7.82 -22.08
C GLY A 192 -5.96 -9.04 -21.39
N GLY A 193 -6.41 -9.37 -20.19
CA GLY A 193 -5.88 -10.46 -19.37
C GLY A 193 -4.62 -10.10 -18.56
N ALA A 194 -4.12 -8.87 -18.63
CA ALA A 194 -2.95 -8.45 -17.86
C ALA A 194 -3.31 -8.18 -16.38
N ALA A 195 -2.36 -8.42 -15.48
CA ALA A 195 -2.42 -7.97 -14.10
C ALA A 195 -1.73 -6.60 -13.97
N ILE A 196 -2.53 -5.56 -13.82
CA ILE A 196 -2.10 -4.17 -13.74
C ILE A 196 -2.33 -3.68 -12.32
N ALA A 197 -1.27 -3.34 -11.60
CA ALA A 197 -1.37 -2.69 -10.31
C ALA A 197 -1.23 -1.17 -10.46
N GLY A 198 -1.68 -0.43 -9.45
CA GLY A 198 -1.49 1.01 -9.45
C GLY A 198 -1.89 1.65 -8.13
N THR A 199 -1.54 2.91 -8.01
CA THR A 199 -1.87 3.73 -6.84
C THR A 199 -2.00 5.19 -7.26
N GLY A 200 -2.75 5.95 -6.52
CA GLY A 200 -2.95 7.38 -6.75
C GLY A 200 -4.22 7.87 -6.08
N THR A 201 -4.18 9.05 -5.49
CA THR A 201 -5.41 9.76 -5.17
C THR A 201 -6.04 10.26 -6.47
N ILE A 202 -7.32 10.53 -6.46
CA ILE A 202 -8.02 11.12 -7.60
C ILE A 202 -8.84 12.33 -7.12
N ASP A 203 -8.76 13.43 -7.85
CA ASP A 203 -9.58 14.59 -7.57
C ASP A 203 -10.78 14.69 -8.52
N ALA A 204 -11.66 15.65 -8.30
CA ALA A 204 -12.86 15.86 -9.10
C ALA A 204 -12.60 16.27 -10.58
N LYS A 205 -11.36 16.63 -10.89
CA LYS A 205 -10.93 16.97 -12.28
C LYS A 205 -10.22 15.79 -12.95
N GLY A 206 -10.14 14.63 -12.28
CA GLY A 206 -9.43 13.45 -12.78
C GLY A 206 -7.91 13.54 -12.67
N LYS A 207 -7.38 14.47 -11.87
CA LYS A 207 -5.94 14.56 -11.62
C LYS A 207 -5.53 13.47 -10.64
N VAL A 208 -4.45 12.75 -10.96
CA VAL A 208 -3.84 11.75 -10.10
C VAL A 208 -2.85 12.44 -9.17
N GLY A 209 -3.03 12.24 -7.86
CA GLY A 209 -2.22 12.88 -6.83
C GLY A 209 -1.26 11.93 -6.13
N ALA A 210 -0.38 12.54 -5.32
CA ALA A 210 0.67 11.86 -4.56
C ALA A 210 0.13 10.85 -3.54
N ILE A 211 0.99 9.86 -3.25
CA ILE A 211 0.74 8.84 -2.23
C ILE A 211 2.02 8.53 -1.44
N GLY A 212 1.89 7.85 -0.31
CA GLY A 212 3.03 7.36 0.46
C GLY A 212 3.38 5.90 0.16
N GLY A 213 4.66 5.54 0.43
CA GLY A 213 5.12 4.16 0.42
C GLY A 213 5.14 3.46 -0.95
N ILE A 214 5.34 4.21 -2.05
CA ILE A 214 5.25 3.68 -3.42
C ILE A 214 6.23 2.51 -3.66
N ARG A 215 7.43 2.54 -3.05
CA ARG A 215 8.40 1.45 -3.15
C ARG A 215 7.84 0.13 -2.59
N LEU A 216 7.23 0.17 -1.41
CA LEU A 216 6.62 -0.99 -0.78
C LEU A 216 5.39 -1.46 -1.57
N LYS A 217 4.62 -0.54 -2.14
CA LYS A 217 3.48 -0.82 -2.99
C LYS A 217 3.88 -1.56 -4.28
N MET A 218 4.98 -1.16 -4.93
CA MET A 218 5.52 -1.86 -6.09
C MET A 218 6.00 -3.28 -5.74
N LEU A 219 6.62 -3.46 -4.56
CA LEU A 219 7.02 -4.79 -4.07
C LEU A 219 5.80 -5.68 -3.83
N GLY A 220 4.74 -5.15 -3.19
CA GLY A 220 3.46 -5.85 -3.01
C GLY A 220 2.81 -6.23 -4.34
N ALA A 221 2.73 -5.28 -5.28
CA ALA A 221 2.21 -5.51 -6.62
C ALA A 221 2.95 -6.65 -7.34
N LYS A 222 4.28 -6.64 -7.30
CA LYS A 222 5.11 -7.68 -7.91
C LYS A 222 4.91 -9.04 -7.26
N ARG A 223 4.88 -9.11 -5.92
CA ARG A 223 4.62 -10.33 -5.17
C ARG A 223 3.31 -10.98 -5.59
N ASP A 224 2.26 -10.17 -5.83
CA ASP A 224 0.91 -10.63 -6.10
C ASP A 224 0.63 -10.73 -7.62
N GLY A 225 1.70 -10.75 -8.43
CA GLY A 225 1.67 -11.14 -9.84
C GLY A 225 1.44 -10.00 -10.84
N ALA A 226 1.45 -8.73 -10.41
CA ALA A 226 1.40 -7.63 -11.35
C ALA A 226 2.61 -7.60 -12.27
N THR A 227 2.37 -7.29 -13.53
CA THR A 227 3.41 -7.08 -14.56
C THR A 227 3.57 -5.61 -14.92
N TRP A 228 2.57 -4.79 -14.62
CA TRP A 228 2.52 -3.35 -14.83
C TRP A 228 2.12 -2.61 -13.56
N PHE A 229 2.64 -1.39 -13.41
CA PHE A 229 2.37 -0.53 -12.27
C PHE A 229 2.11 0.91 -12.70
N LEU A 230 0.89 1.39 -12.49
CA LEU A 230 0.52 2.79 -12.75
C LEU A 230 1.01 3.65 -11.58
N ALA A 231 2.00 4.50 -11.84
CA ALA A 231 2.66 5.33 -10.85
C ALA A 231 2.26 6.81 -11.05
N PRO A 232 1.83 7.52 -9.98
CA PRO A 232 1.59 8.95 -10.07
C PRO A 232 2.87 9.69 -10.48
N GLU A 233 2.77 10.60 -11.44
CA GLU A 233 3.91 11.42 -11.92
C GLU A 233 4.65 12.10 -10.77
N VAL A 234 3.91 12.61 -9.80
CA VAL A 234 4.47 13.30 -8.62
C VAL A 234 5.30 12.39 -7.71
N ASN A 235 5.17 11.06 -7.84
CA ASN A 235 5.98 10.08 -7.10
C ASN A 235 7.14 9.51 -7.93
N CYS A 236 7.37 9.97 -9.18
CA CYS A 236 8.39 9.38 -10.04
C CYS A 236 9.81 9.40 -9.45
N ALA A 237 10.15 10.41 -8.65
CA ALA A 237 11.44 10.45 -7.96
C ALA A 237 11.67 9.25 -7.02
N GLU A 238 10.60 8.71 -6.44
CA GLU A 238 10.64 7.53 -5.56
C GLU A 238 10.56 6.20 -6.36
N VAL A 239 10.10 6.24 -7.61
CA VAL A 239 9.95 5.05 -8.49
C VAL A 239 11.25 4.74 -9.20
N VAL A 240 11.94 5.78 -9.71
CA VAL A 240 13.18 5.60 -10.47
C VAL A 240 14.24 4.89 -9.63
N GLY A 241 14.80 3.81 -10.16
CA GLY A 241 15.79 2.96 -9.49
C GLY A 241 15.22 1.97 -8.47
N HIS A 242 13.88 1.94 -8.26
CA HIS A 242 13.24 1.07 -7.27
C HIS A 242 12.18 0.13 -7.86
N VAL A 243 12.01 0.10 -9.18
CA VAL A 243 11.07 -0.81 -9.84
C VAL A 243 11.56 -2.25 -9.71
N PRO A 244 10.80 -3.16 -9.10
CA PRO A 244 11.20 -4.57 -8.98
C PRO A 244 11.39 -5.23 -10.35
N GLN A 245 12.35 -6.15 -10.44
CA GLN A 245 12.59 -6.91 -11.67
C GLN A 245 11.33 -7.63 -12.16
N GLY A 246 11.00 -7.45 -13.43
CA GLY A 246 9.80 -8.02 -14.05
C GLY A 246 8.50 -7.29 -13.74
N LEU A 247 8.55 -6.12 -13.14
CA LEU A 247 7.48 -5.12 -13.10
C LEU A 247 7.86 -3.99 -14.07
N ARG A 248 6.89 -3.35 -14.71
CA ARG A 248 7.07 -2.17 -15.56
C ARG A 248 6.23 -1.05 -14.99
N ASP A 249 6.82 0.11 -14.78
CA ASP A 249 6.09 1.31 -14.38
C ASP A 249 5.49 2.02 -15.59
N VAL A 250 4.35 2.66 -15.38
CA VAL A 250 3.78 3.65 -16.30
C VAL A 250 3.47 4.90 -15.51
N ARG A 251 4.06 6.02 -15.93
CA ARG A 251 3.80 7.34 -15.35
C ARG A 251 2.43 7.85 -15.78
N VAL A 252 1.62 8.24 -14.81
CA VAL A 252 0.28 8.79 -15.04
C VAL A 252 0.06 10.05 -14.22
N SER A 253 -0.58 11.05 -14.81
CA SER A 253 -0.92 12.33 -14.16
C SER A 253 -2.43 12.59 -14.12
N THR A 254 -3.19 11.90 -14.96
CA THR A 254 -4.65 12.02 -15.03
C THR A 254 -5.32 10.65 -15.14
N LEU A 255 -6.63 10.60 -14.88
CA LEU A 255 -7.45 9.41 -15.10
C LEU A 255 -7.43 8.97 -16.57
N ASP A 256 -7.40 9.93 -17.49
CA ASP A 256 -7.32 9.67 -18.94
C ASP A 256 -6.00 8.99 -19.30
N ASP A 257 -4.85 9.48 -18.78
CA ASP A 257 -3.56 8.83 -18.96
C ASP A 257 -3.57 7.39 -18.44
N ALA A 258 -4.13 7.19 -17.23
CA ALA A 258 -4.21 5.89 -16.60
C ALA A 258 -5.09 4.92 -17.41
N TYR A 259 -6.25 5.36 -17.85
CA TYR A 259 -7.17 4.52 -18.65
C TYR A 259 -6.58 4.17 -20.03
N ARG A 260 -5.98 5.15 -20.72
CA ARG A 260 -5.27 4.88 -21.98
C ARG A 260 -4.11 3.91 -21.80
N ALA A 261 -3.39 4.01 -20.69
CA ALA A 261 -2.32 3.05 -20.36
C ALA A 261 -2.87 1.64 -20.18
N VAL A 262 -3.98 1.47 -19.44
CA VAL A 262 -4.65 0.17 -19.28
C VAL A 262 -5.05 -0.41 -20.63
N LEU A 263 -5.71 0.40 -21.49
CA LEU A 263 -6.09 -0.04 -22.84
C LEU A 263 -4.89 -0.42 -23.72
N ALA A 264 -3.81 0.35 -23.67
CA ALA A 264 -2.59 0.06 -24.42
C ALA A 264 -1.93 -1.24 -23.96
N ILE A 265 -1.88 -1.47 -22.65
CA ILE A 265 -1.38 -2.71 -22.06
C ILE A 265 -2.25 -3.89 -22.52
N GLY A 266 -3.57 -3.77 -22.41
CA GLY A 266 -4.51 -4.82 -22.80
C GLY A 266 -4.44 -5.18 -24.30
N LYS A 267 -4.06 -4.24 -25.14
CA LYS A 267 -3.85 -4.44 -26.59
C LYS A 267 -2.43 -4.86 -26.95
N GLY A 268 -1.51 -4.96 -25.98
CA GLY A 268 -0.09 -5.22 -26.25
C GLY A 268 0.68 -4.05 -26.89
N GLN A 269 0.08 -2.86 -26.95
CA GLN A 269 0.65 -1.65 -27.58
C GLN A 269 1.45 -0.82 -26.56
N THR A 270 2.49 -1.42 -26.00
CA THR A 270 3.19 -0.89 -24.81
C THR A 270 4.45 -0.07 -25.12
N ALA A 271 4.88 0.01 -26.39
CA ALA A 271 6.15 0.65 -26.76
C ALA A 271 6.22 2.15 -26.49
N SER A 272 5.04 2.84 -26.51
CA SER A 272 4.94 4.29 -26.31
C SER A 272 4.50 4.70 -24.90
N LEU A 273 4.35 3.75 -23.98
CA LEU A 273 3.93 4.08 -22.62
C LEU A 273 5.04 4.88 -21.89
N PRO A 274 4.67 5.99 -21.24
CA PRO A 274 5.64 6.81 -20.53
C PRO A 274 6.09 6.13 -19.25
N HIS A 275 7.38 6.09 -19.00
CA HIS A 275 7.98 5.63 -17.75
C HIS A 275 8.31 6.81 -16.82
N CYS A 276 8.46 6.53 -15.53
CA CYS A 276 8.97 7.49 -14.59
C CYS A 276 10.42 7.87 -14.92
N THR A 277 10.70 9.16 -14.98
CA THR A 277 12.04 9.71 -15.18
C THR A 277 12.31 10.81 -14.17
N ILE A 278 13.54 10.98 -13.78
CA ILE A 278 13.96 12.16 -13.00
C ILE A 278 14.23 13.26 -14.03
N PRO A 279 13.60 14.46 -13.89
CA PRO A 279 13.94 15.58 -14.75
C PRO A 279 15.45 15.87 -14.67
N ARG A 280 16.11 15.99 -15.81
CA ARG A 280 17.50 16.48 -15.83
C ARG A 280 17.44 17.95 -15.44
N THR A 281 17.98 18.31 -14.28
CA THR A 281 18.22 19.70 -13.85
C THR A 281 19.28 20.35 -14.72
#